data_86aef602137b06f7c79379a3bcec88d7
#
_entry.id   86aef602137b06f7c79379a3bcec88d7
#
_cell.length_a   1.000
_cell.length_b   1.000
_cell.length_c   1.000
_cell.angle_alpha   90.00
_cell.angle_beta   90.00
_cell.angle_gamma   90.00
#
_symmetry.space_group_name_H-M   'P 1'
#
loop_
_entity.id
_entity.type
_entity.pdbx_description
1 polymer ?
#
loop_
_entity_poly.entity_id
_entity_poly.type
_entity_poly.pdbx_seq_one_letter_code
_entity_poly.pdbx_strand_id
1 'polypeptide(L)'
;MKVVVIGGGPAGIMSAISAKNSGNDVILIEKMNSLGKKLLITGKGRCNITSSLNINEFIQNIPGNGRFLYSAFQNFTNEDIINLLKKHNVKVKEERGNRIFPVSDKSKDVLDAFYEELKNLNVKIYTNSTVNQIIVKDASVTGVEYTFNNNKYTINADKVILATGGKSYPTTGSTGDGYEMAKKLGHTITEIKPSLMPIVANENSAIEKINLENYKNSKELCKSLQGLSLKNVKIQFEDIEKNKVIYDDFGEMLFTHFGISGPTILSSSAHIIRYKNINELLKQGKIILKIDLKPALSNEKLDLRILRDFEKEKNKLFRNSLDELLPQKLIDPVIHLSGINPNKKVNEISKKERMQLLKILKEFCITISGFRPVEEAIITAGGINIKEINPKTMESKIVQGL
;
A
#
# COMPACT_ATOMS: atom_id res chain seq x y z
N MET A 1 10.86 34.86 7.83
CA MET A 1 9.72 34.84 6.91
C MET A 1 8.52 34.21 7.62
N LYS A 2 7.32 34.53 7.19
CA LYS A 2 6.10 33.90 7.67
C LYS A 2 5.70 32.75 6.75
N VAL A 3 5.64 31.54 7.27
CA VAL A 3 5.32 30.32 6.53
C VAL A 3 3.99 29.75 7.02
N VAL A 4 3.09 29.48 6.11
CA VAL A 4 1.83 28.78 6.40
C VAL A 4 1.89 27.37 5.83
N VAL A 5 1.66 26.38 6.69
CA VAL A 5 1.58 24.97 6.30
C VAL A 5 0.11 24.54 6.29
N ILE A 6 -0.36 23.99 5.17
CA ILE A 6 -1.75 23.55 5.00
C ILE A 6 -1.79 22.02 5.10
N GLY A 7 -2.44 21.49 6.16
CA GLY A 7 -2.60 20.09 6.44
C GLY A 7 -1.70 19.58 7.57
N GLY A 8 -2.32 19.01 8.59
CA GLY A 8 -1.68 18.51 9.82
C GLY A 8 -1.36 17.01 9.79
N GLY A 9 -1.15 16.41 8.61
CA GLY A 9 -0.61 15.08 8.46
C GLY A 9 0.90 15.01 8.69
N PRO A 10 1.54 13.82 8.62
CA PRO A 10 2.97 13.68 8.84
C PRO A 10 3.83 14.64 8.00
N ALA A 11 3.47 14.83 6.72
CA ALA A 11 4.17 15.74 5.83
C ALA A 11 4.11 17.19 6.33
N GLY A 12 2.91 17.67 6.71
CA GLY A 12 2.75 19.03 7.21
C GLY A 12 3.41 19.25 8.57
N ILE A 13 3.35 18.27 9.47
CA ILE A 13 4.04 18.31 10.76
C ILE A 13 5.55 18.46 10.55
N MET A 14 6.15 17.59 9.72
CA MET A 14 7.58 17.65 9.45
C MET A 14 7.99 18.92 8.71
N SER A 15 7.15 19.42 7.79
CA SER A 15 7.38 20.71 7.13
C SER A 15 7.36 21.87 8.11
N ALA A 16 6.42 21.87 9.07
CA ALA A 16 6.35 22.90 10.09
C ALA A 16 7.58 22.89 11.03
N ILE A 17 8.01 21.69 11.45
CA ILE A 17 9.23 21.49 12.25
C ILE A 17 10.44 22.03 11.49
N SER A 18 10.64 21.62 10.23
CA SER A 18 11.77 22.02 9.39
C SER A 18 11.79 23.54 9.15
N ALA A 19 10.63 24.13 8.79
CA ALA A 19 10.52 25.56 8.57
C ALA A 19 10.83 26.35 9.85
N LYS A 20 10.39 25.85 11.00
CA LYS A 20 10.65 26.50 12.30
C LYS A 20 12.12 26.44 12.70
N ASN A 21 12.76 25.29 12.50
CA ASN A 21 14.20 25.11 12.74
C ASN A 21 15.05 26.01 11.84
N SER A 22 14.52 26.43 10.68
CA SER A 22 15.15 27.40 9.78
C SER A 22 14.87 28.88 10.20
N GLY A 23 14.35 29.14 11.39
CA GLY A 23 14.16 30.48 11.96
C GLY A 23 12.91 31.23 11.45
N ASN A 24 11.94 30.54 10.86
CA ASN A 24 10.71 31.17 10.35
C ASN A 24 9.60 31.27 11.40
N ASP A 25 8.65 32.20 11.21
CA ASP A 25 7.36 32.20 11.93
C ASP A 25 6.41 31.25 11.20
N VAL A 26 5.97 30.18 11.90
CA VAL A 26 5.24 29.08 11.27
C VAL A 26 3.84 28.94 11.87
N ILE A 27 2.85 28.84 10.97
CA ILE A 27 1.47 28.51 11.30
C ILE A 27 1.07 27.23 10.56
N LEU A 28 0.64 26.22 11.30
CA LEU A 28 0.10 24.96 10.77
C LEU A 28 -1.43 24.98 10.85
N ILE A 29 -2.11 24.85 9.72
CA ILE A 29 -3.57 24.87 9.63
C ILE A 29 -4.07 23.47 9.28
N GLU A 30 -4.97 22.92 10.11
CA GLU A 30 -5.61 21.62 9.93
C GLU A 30 -7.13 21.75 9.98
N LYS A 31 -7.83 21.19 9.00
CA LYS A 31 -9.29 21.21 8.93
C LYS A 31 -9.97 20.30 9.97
N MET A 32 -9.29 19.24 10.36
CA MET A 32 -9.79 18.33 11.37
C MET A 32 -9.56 18.88 12.78
N ASN A 33 -10.22 18.28 13.78
CA ASN A 33 -10.08 18.68 15.18
C ASN A 33 -8.75 18.28 15.85
N SER A 34 -7.90 17.52 15.15
CA SER A 34 -6.58 17.09 15.62
C SER A 34 -5.65 16.82 14.46
N LEU A 35 -4.34 16.89 14.68
CA LEU A 35 -3.33 16.48 13.71
C LEU A 35 -3.27 14.95 13.60
N GLY A 36 -2.67 14.46 12.53
CA GLY A 36 -2.23 13.07 12.39
C GLY A 36 -3.32 12.01 12.32
N LYS A 37 -4.58 12.35 12.04
CA LYS A 37 -5.68 11.36 12.04
C LYS A 37 -5.40 10.12 11.19
N LYS A 38 -4.82 10.30 9.99
CA LYS A 38 -4.46 9.17 9.14
C LYS A 38 -3.27 8.38 9.70
N LEU A 39 -2.30 9.04 10.33
CA LEU A 39 -1.18 8.39 11.00
C LEU A 39 -1.69 7.40 12.07
N LEU A 40 -2.69 7.79 12.86
CA LEU A 40 -3.24 6.96 13.94
C LEU A 40 -3.81 5.63 13.47
N ILE A 41 -4.29 5.52 12.23
CA ILE A 41 -4.86 4.29 11.69
C ILE A 41 -3.85 3.46 10.87
N THR A 42 -2.67 4.00 10.56
CA THR A 42 -1.65 3.28 9.80
C THR A 42 -1.11 2.08 10.57
N GLY A 43 -0.69 1.04 9.84
CA GLY A 43 -0.18 -0.18 10.46
C GLY A 43 -1.19 -0.85 11.41
N LYS A 44 -2.50 -0.72 11.17
CA LYS A 44 -3.58 -1.19 12.04
C LYS A 44 -3.52 -0.56 13.46
N GLY A 45 -3.27 0.75 13.53
CA GLY A 45 -3.15 1.51 14.78
C GLY A 45 -1.78 1.46 15.44
N ARG A 46 -0.79 0.78 14.82
CA ARG A 46 0.58 0.69 15.34
C ARG A 46 1.55 1.72 14.76
N CYS A 47 1.22 2.32 13.63
CA CYS A 47 2.06 3.21 12.83
C CYS A 47 3.30 2.52 12.25
N ASN A 48 3.25 2.12 10.97
CA ASN A 48 4.47 1.83 10.22
C ASN A 48 5.18 3.15 9.91
N ILE A 49 6.24 3.46 10.65
CA ILE A 49 6.92 4.76 10.64
C ILE A 49 7.68 4.94 9.33
N THR A 50 8.55 3.99 9.03
CA THR A 50 9.45 4.01 7.87
C THR A 50 9.95 2.59 7.56
N SER A 51 11.00 2.49 6.73
CA SER A 51 11.74 1.26 6.42
C SER A 51 13.19 1.39 6.88
N SER A 52 13.82 0.27 7.24
CA SER A 52 15.27 0.19 7.55
C SER A 52 16.16 0.06 6.32
N LEU A 53 15.58 0.04 5.11
CA LEU A 53 16.34 -0.04 3.87
C LEU A 53 17.31 1.16 3.73
N ASN A 54 18.48 0.93 3.12
CA ASN A 54 19.32 2.04 2.72
C ASN A 54 18.63 2.92 1.64
N ILE A 55 19.07 4.16 1.48
CA ILE A 55 18.37 5.15 0.64
C ILE A 55 18.24 4.70 -0.82
N ASN A 56 19.23 4.02 -1.38
CA ASN A 56 19.17 3.55 -2.77
C ASN A 56 18.09 2.48 -2.94
N GLU A 57 18.05 1.50 -2.05
CA GLU A 57 17.01 0.48 -2.03
C GLU A 57 15.63 1.08 -1.73
N PHE A 58 15.57 2.06 -0.80
CA PHE A 58 14.33 2.78 -0.47
C PHE A 58 13.73 3.44 -1.72
N ILE A 59 14.55 4.18 -2.49
CA ILE A 59 14.14 4.86 -3.73
C ILE A 59 13.69 3.85 -4.79
N GLN A 60 14.40 2.72 -4.94
CA GLN A 60 14.04 1.66 -5.89
C GLN A 60 12.70 1.01 -5.57
N ASN A 61 12.34 0.92 -4.29
CA ASN A 61 11.06 0.37 -3.83
C ASN A 61 9.88 1.36 -3.95
N ILE A 62 10.11 2.61 -4.39
CA ILE A 62 9.02 3.57 -4.66
C ILE A 62 8.53 3.39 -6.10
N PRO A 63 7.31 2.88 -6.35
CA PRO A 63 6.81 2.66 -7.68
C PRO A 63 6.66 3.96 -8.49
N GLY A 64 7.17 3.97 -9.71
CA GLY A 64 7.06 5.10 -10.65
C GLY A 64 8.17 6.13 -10.49
N ASN A 65 7.98 7.16 -9.66
CA ASN A 65 8.84 8.34 -9.66
C ASN A 65 9.83 8.41 -8.47
N GLY A 66 10.32 7.27 -7.96
CA GLY A 66 11.23 7.25 -6.79
C GLY A 66 12.44 8.17 -6.94
N ARG A 67 13.04 8.24 -8.14
CA ARG A 67 14.20 9.12 -8.44
C ARG A 67 13.90 10.60 -8.24
N PHE A 68 12.67 11.04 -8.34
CA PHE A 68 12.27 12.42 -8.07
C PHE A 68 12.56 12.84 -6.62
N LEU A 69 12.53 11.89 -5.69
CA LEU A 69 12.76 12.14 -4.26
C LEU A 69 14.22 12.06 -3.84
N TYR A 70 15.16 11.81 -4.77
CA TYR A 70 16.58 11.65 -4.45
C TYR A 70 17.13 12.82 -3.63
N SER A 71 16.87 14.07 -4.08
CA SER A 71 17.32 15.26 -3.35
C SER A 71 16.65 15.45 -1.99
N ALA A 72 15.38 15.05 -1.86
CA ALA A 72 14.66 15.09 -0.59
C ALA A 72 15.31 14.14 0.44
N PHE A 73 15.66 12.92 0.01
CA PHE A 73 16.34 11.94 0.88
C PHE A 73 17.80 12.29 1.20
N GLN A 74 18.44 13.20 0.47
CA GLN A 74 19.74 13.76 0.87
C GLN A 74 19.62 14.72 2.07
N ASN A 75 18.44 15.33 2.24
CA ASN A 75 18.21 16.31 3.31
C ASN A 75 17.52 15.71 4.53
N PHE A 76 16.71 14.67 4.36
CA PHE A 76 15.98 14.00 5.44
C PHE A 76 15.73 12.54 5.10
N THR A 77 16.26 11.65 5.91
CA THR A 77 16.28 10.21 5.69
C THR A 77 15.32 9.46 6.62
N ASN A 78 15.23 8.14 6.45
CA ASN A 78 14.57 7.24 7.40
C ASN A 78 15.29 7.24 8.78
N GLU A 79 16.60 7.42 8.84
CA GLU A 79 17.36 7.54 10.08
C GLU A 79 16.99 8.82 10.85
N ASP A 80 16.79 9.94 10.15
CA ASP A 80 16.45 11.22 10.76
C ASP A 80 15.10 11.17 11.48
N ILE A 81 14.08 10.54 10.87
CA ILE A 81 12.79 10.37 11.56
C ILE A 81 12.90 9.43 12.76
N ILE A 82 13.72 8.37 12.68
CA ILE A 82 13.98 7.47 13.81
C ILE A 82 14.67 8.25 14.95
N ASN A 83 15.64 9.10 14.63
CA ASN A 83 16.35 9.90 15.62
C ASN A 83 15.45 10.96 16.26
N LEU A 84 14.57 11.60 15.50
CA LEU A 84 13.55 12.50 16.04
C LEU A 84 12.66 11.79 17.06
N LEU A 85 12.17 10.60 16.75
CA LEU A 85 11.34 9.82 17.67
C LEU A 85 12.11 9.37 18.92
N LYS A 86 13.36 8.95 18.77
CA LYS A 86 14.24 8.61 19.91
C LYS A 86 14.47 9.81 20.84
N LYS A 87 14.61 11.04 20.29
CA LYS A 87 14.71 12.29 21.06
C LYS A 87 13.53 12.47 22.02
N HIS A 88 12.35 12.03 21.60
CA HIS A 88 11.12 12.05 22.38
C HIS A 88 10.80 10.71 23.08
N ASN A 89 11.83 9.90 23.37
CA ASN A 89 11.74 8.63 24.08
C ASN A 89 10.87 7.55 23.40
N VAL A 90 10.54 7.69 22.12
CA VAL A 90 9.83 6.66 21.35
C VAL A 90 10.86 5.66 20.82
N LYS A 91 10.93 4.49 21.45
CA LYS A 91 11.78 3.37 20.99
C LYS A 91 11.11 2.70 19.79
N VAL A 92 11.92 2.29 18.82
CA VAL A 92 11.46 1.64 17.60
C VAL A 92 12.02 0.21 17.50
N LYS A 93 11.30 -0.65 16.77
CA LYS A 93 11.70 -2.01 16.42
C LYS A 93 11.55 -2.24 14.92
N GLU A 94 12.40 -3.08 14.36
CA GLU A 94 12.27 -3.59 13.01
C GLU A 94 11.43 -4.87 13.00
N GLU A 95 10.50 -4.98 12.06
CA GLU A 95 9.73 -6.16 11.78
C GLU A 95 10.01 -6.67 10.35
N ARG A 96 9.55 -7.87 10.05
CA ARG A 96 9.69 -8.51 8.74
C ARG A 96 9.34 -7.54 7.59
N GLY A 97 10.17 -7.55 6.53
CA GLY A 97 10.02 -6.65 5.37
C GLY A 97 10.56 -5.26 5.64
N ASN A 98 11.58 -5.16 6.53
CA ASN A 98 12.29 -3.91 6.86
C ASN A 98 11.37 -2.79 7.36
N ARG A 99 10.25 -3.15 7.99
CA ARG A 99 9.25 -2.19 8.50
C ARG A 99 9.60 -1.76 9.91
N ILE A 100 9.60 -0.46 10.14
CA ILE A 100 9.88 0.13 11.45
C ILE A 100 8.59 0.52 12.16
N PHE A 101 8.40 -0.01 13.36
CA PHE A 101 7.27 0.28 14.24
C PHE A 101 7.74 0.78 15.61
N PRO A 102 6.91 1.53 16.36
CA PRO A 102 7.21 1.81 17.76
C PRO A 102 7.16 0.50 18.57
N VAL A 103 8.04 0.37 19.55
CA VAL A 103 8.08 -0.83 20.43
C VAL A 103 6.76 -1.00 21.18
N SER A 104 6.09 0.07 21.51
CA SER A 104 4.78 0.09 22.19
C SER A 104 3.62 -0.44 21.33
N ASP A 105 3.82 -0.57 20.01
CA ASP A 105 2.74 -0.87 19.05
C ASP A 105 1.56 0.12 19.07
N LYS A 106 1.82 1.38 19.49
CA LYS A 106 0.80 2.45 19.57
C LYS A 106 1.18 3.62 18.67
N SER A 107 0.38 3.87 17.64
CA SER A 107 0.54 5.05 16.76
C SER A 107 0.43 6.39 17.52
N LYS A 108 -0.27 6.38 18.66
CA LYS A 108 -0.42 7.57 19.50
C LYS A 108 0.93 8.07 20.03
N ASP A 109 1.84 7.19 20.42
CA ASP A 109 3.15 7.60 20.97
C ASP A 109 3.99 8.33 19.92
N VAL A 110 3.86 7.91 18.65
CA VAL A 110 4.51 8.62 17.51
C VAL A 110 3.90 10.00 17.31
N LEU A 111 2.57 10.11 17.39
CA LEU A 111 1.88 11.38 17.24
C LEU A 111 2.17 12.34 18.41
N ASP A 112 2.22 11.82 19.63
CA ASP A 112 2.52 12.60 20.84
C ASP A 112 3.95 13.17 20.75
N ALA A 113 4.93 12.42 20.26
CA ALA A 113 6.29 12.90 19.99
C ALA A 113 6.30 14.09 19.00
N PHE A 114 5.50 14.03 17.95
CA PHE A 114 5.35 15.14 17.01
C PHE A 114 4.70 16.38 17.65
N TYR A 115 3.66 16.20 18.46
CA TYR A 115 3.04 17.30 19.19
C TYR A 115 4.03 17.97 20.16
N GLU A 116 4.84 17.16 20.85
CA GLU A 116 5.86 17.68 21.77
C GLU A 116 6.93 18.50 21.03
N GLU A 117 7.43 18.00 19.87
CA GLU A 117 8.38 18.76 19.06
C GLU A 117 7.78 20.07 18.55
N LEU A 118 6.55 20.06 18.02
CA LEU A 118 5.86 21.27 17.57
C LEU A 118 5.67 22.30 18.71
N LYS A 119 5.35 21.83 19.92
CA LYS A 119 5.21 22.65 21.12
C LYS A 119 6.54 23.26 21.55
N ASN A 120 7.61 22.46 21.61
CA ASN A 120 8.95 22.92 21.97
C ASN A 120 9.46 23.99 21.01
N LEU A 121 9.10 23.90 19.73
CA LEU A 121 9.42 24.88 18.71
C LEU A 121 8.46 26.08 18.68
N ASN A 122 7.43 26.12 19.51
CA ASN A 122 6.39 27.15 19.50
C ASN A 122 5.73 27.36 18.13
N VAL A 123 5.39 26.26 17.44
CA VAL A 123 4.60 26.31 16.20
C VAL A 123 3.14 26.64 16.55
N LYS A 124 2.56 27.64 15.86
CA LYS A 124 1.14 27.97 16.00
C LYS A 124 0.29 26.96 15.24
N ILE A 125 -0.66 26.30 15.92
CA ILE A 125 -1.51 25.26 15.33
C ILE A 125 -2.96 25.71 15.35
N TYR A 126 -3.61 25.73 14.18
CA TYR A 126 -5.02 26.03 14.01
C TYR A 126 -5.76 24.78 13.53
N THR A 127 -6.47 24.12 14.43
CA THR A 127 -7.36 22.99 14.12
C THR A 127 -8.79 23.48 13.82
N ASN A 128 -9.66 22.59 13.29
CA ASN A 128 -11.00 22.93 12.83
C ASN A 128 -11.03 24.12 11.84
N SER A 129 -9.93 24.30 11.11
CA SER A 129 -9.70 25.45 10.24
C SER A 129 -9.47 24.98 8.79
N THR A 130 -10.45 25.23 7.93
CA THR A 130 -10.39 24.79 6.53
C THR A 130 -9.83 25.90 5.65
N VAL A 131 -8.68 25.65 5.02
CA VAL A 131 -8.14 26.57 4.02
C VAL A 131 -8.98 26.46 2.75
N ASN A 132 -9.53 27.59 2.29
CA ASN A 132 -10.38 27.67 1.11
C ASN A 132 -9.58 27.94 -0.16
N GLN A 133 -8.54 28.79 -0.05
CA GLN A 133 -7.67 29.15 -1.17
C GLN A 133 -6.31 29.68 -0.71
N ILE A 134 -5.33 29.53 -1.58
CA ILE A 134 -4.03 30.20 -1.51
C ILE A 134 -4.15 31.50 -2.29
N ILE A 135 -3.78 32.62 -1.67
CA ILE A 135 -3.86 33.96 -2.27
C ILE A 135 -2.55 34.22 -3.00
N VAL A 136 -2.66 34.54 -4.28
CA VAL A 136 -1.53 34.82 -5.18
C VAL A 136 -1.71 36.19 -5.82
N LYS A 137 -0.63 36.95 -5.84
CA LYS A 137 -0.53 38.24 -6.55
C LYS A 137 0.77 38.23 -7.35
N ASP A 138 0.71 38.63 -8.61
CA ASP A 138 1.87 38.68 -9.52
C ASP A 138 2.70 37.38 -9.53
N ALA A 139 2.00 36.25 -9.68
CA ALA A 139 2.53 34.88 -9.64
C ALA A 139 3.26 34.49 -8.34
N SER A 140 3.13 35.26 -7.28
CA SER A 140 3.73 35.00 -5.97
C SER A 140 2.68 34.81 -4.87
N VAL A 141 2.91 33.88 -3.96
CA VAL A 141 2.08 33.68 -2.76
C VAL A 141 2.12 34.94 -1.91
N THR A 142 0.94 35.38 -1.42
CA THR A 142 0.81 36.47 -0.46
C THR A 142 0.07 36.08 0.82
N GLY A 143 -0.56 34.91 0.84
CA GLY A 143 -1.28 34.42 2.02
C GLY A 143 -2.24 33.26 1.73
N VAL A 144 -3.10 33.01 2.69
CA VAL A 144 -4.19 32.02 2.60
C VAL A 144 -5.48 32.57 3.17
N GLU A 145 -6.61 32.18 2.58
CA GLU A 145 -7.94 32.37 3.18
C GLU A 145 -8.38 31.05 3.81
N TYR A 146 -8.87 31.10 5.03
CA TYR A 146 -9.40 29.92 5.72
C TYR A 146 -10.71 30.23 6.46
N THR A 147 -11.50 29.21 6.72
CA THR A 147 -12.74 29.28 7.49
C THR A 147 -12.55 28.62 8.86
N PHE A 148 -12.93 29.32 9.92
CA PHE A 148 -13.03 28.82 11.29
C PHE A 148 -14.36 29.29 11.90
N ASN A 149 -15.14 28.38 12.50
CA ASN A 149 -16.47 28.67 13.07
C ASN A 149 -17.36 29.45 12.08
N ASN A 150 -17.43 29.04 10.84
CA ASN A 150 -18.18 29.67 9.74
C ASN A 150 -17.75 31.09 9.35
N ASN A 151 -16.72 31.65 9.97
CA ASN A 151 -16.17 32.94 9.62
C ASN A 151 -14.91 32.77 8.74
N LYS A 152 -14.74 33.68 7.78
CA LYS A 152 -13.57 33.71 6.91
C LYS A 152 -12.48 34.60 7.49
N TYR A 153 -11.27 34.14 7.45
CA TYR A 153 -10.07 34.83 7.92
C TYR A 153 -8.97 34.74 6.84
N THR A 154 -8.12 35.76 6.85
CA THR A 154 -6.94 35.81 5.97
C THR A 154 -5.67 35.86 6.81
N ILE A 155 -4.67 35.08 6.39
CA ILE A 155 -3.33 35.14 6.96
C ILE A 155 -2.36 35.50 5.82
N ASN A 156 -1.65 36.63 5.97
CA ASN A 156 -0.55 36.96 5.06
C ASN A 156 0.62 36.02 5.30
N ALA A 157 1.25 35.54 4.25
CA ALA A 157 2.39 34.63 4.30
C ALA A 157 3.37 34.91 3.16
N ASP A 158 4.66 34.77 3.45
CA ASP A 158 5.73 34.85 2.46
C ASP A 158 5.87 33.54 1.67
N LYS A 159 5.54 32.42 2.32
CA LYS A 159 5.57 31.06 1.75
C LYS A 159 4.39 30.24 2.23
N VAL A 160 3.92 29.33 1.37
CA VAL A 160 2.88 28.35 1.70
C VAL A 160 3.40 26.95 1.38
N ILE A 161 3.20 26.01 2.30
CA ILE A 161 3.49 24.60 2.09
C ILE A 161 2.18 23.83 2.02
N LEU A 162 1.89 23.23 0.86
CA LEU A 162 0.68 22.46 0.61
C LEU A 162 0.92 20.98 0.96
N ALA A 163 0.45 20.55 2.12
CA ALA A 163 0.68 19.21 2.70
C ALA A 163 -0.63 18.48 3.06
N THR A 164 -1.68 18.68 2.27
CA THR A 164 -3.06 18.18 2.54
C THR A 164 -3.26 16.68 2.32
N GLY A 165 -2.25 15.96 1.86
CA GLY A 165 -2.34 14.54 1.55
C GLY A 165 -3.08 14.25 0.24
N GLY A 166 -3.53 13.02 0.08
CA GLY A 166 -4.20 12.52 -1.12
C GLY A 166 -5.73 12.50 -1.04
N LYS A 167 -6.36 11.44 -1.60
CA LYS A 167 -7.82 11.27 -1.66
C LYS A 167 -8.30 9.97 -1.02
N SER A 168 -7.43 9.25 -0.33
CA SER A 168 -7.76 7.99 0.35
C SER A 168 -8.08 8.23 1.85
N TYR A 169 -8.99 7.46 2.42
CA TYR A 169 -9.52 7.63 3.78
C TYR A 169 -10.05 9.06 4.04
N PRO A 170 -11.09 9.52 3.33
CA PRO A 170 -11.59 10.89 3.41
C PRO A 170 -12.04 11.30 4.81
N THR A 171 -12.48 10.36 5.65
CA THR A 171 -12.83 10.60 7.06
C THR A 171 -11.65 11.06 7.91
N THR A 172 -10.41 10.87 7.44
CA THR A 172 -9.19 11.36 8.10
C THR A 172 -8.76 12.76 7.65
N GLY A 173 -9.52 13.38 6.75
CA GLY A 173 -9.21 14.69 6.18
C GLY A 173 -8.57 14.65 4.79
N SER A 174 -8.24 13.48 4.24
CA SER A 174 -7.63 13.34 2.90
C SER A 174 -8.71 13.32 1.81
N THR A 175 -9.28 14.48 1.49
CA THR A 175 -10.41 14.65 0.54
C THR A 175 -9.98 15.14 -0.85
N GLY A 176 -8.69 15.45 -1.04
CA GLY A 176 -8.16 15.95 -2.31
C GLY A 176 -8.18 17.47 -2.46
N ASP A 177 -8.44 18.22 -1.40
CA ASP A 177 -8.53 19.70 -1.41
C ASP A 177 -7.28 20.34 -2.01
N GLY A 178 -6.09 19.79 -1.70
CA GLY A 178 -4.83 20.29 -2.26
C GLY A 178 -4.73 20.17 -3.77
N TYR A 179 -5.34 19.16 -4.35
CA TYR A 179 -5.38 19.03 -5.80
C TYR A 179 -6.22 20.14 -6.45
N GLU A 180 -7.36 20.46 -5.84
CA GLU A 180 -8.22 21.54 -6.31
C GLU A 180 -7.55 22.91 -6.14
N MET A 181 -6.87 23.14 -5.00
CA MET A 181 -6.10 24.36 -4.79
C MET A 181 -4.98 24.50 -5.83
N ALA A 182 -4.18 23.45 -6.03
CA ALA A 182 -3.09 23.46 -7.01
C ALA A 182 -3.60 23.65 -8.43
N LYS A 183 -4.72 23.02 -8.81
CA LYS A 183 -5.35 23.18 -10.11
C LYS A 183 -5.79 24.63 -10.38
N LYS A 184 -6.39 25.28 -9.37
CA LYS A 184 -6.76 26.71 -9.45
C LYS A 184 -5.56 27.63 -9.65
N LEU A 185 -4.38 27.22 -9.20
CA LEU A 185 -3.12 27.93 -9.36
C LEU A 185 -2.38 27.60 -10.67
N GLY A 186 -3.00 26.80 -11.55
CA GLY A 186 -2.45 26.47 -12.88
C GLY A 186 -1.66 25.16 -12.93
N HIS A 187 -1.57 24.41 -11.84
CA HIS A 187 -0.92 23.09 -11.86
C HIS A 187 -1.77 22.04 -12.56
N THR A 188 -1.09 21.16 -13.29
CA THR A 188 -1.70 19.97 -13.89
C THR A 188 -1.82 18.86 -12.83
N ILE A 189 -3.01 18.30 -12.69
CA ILE A 189 -3.26 17.15 -11.83
C ILE A 189 -3.28 15.89 -12.71
N THR A 190 -2.34 14.98 -12.49
CA THR A 190 -2.31 13.67 -13.15
C THR A 190 -3.43 12.77 -12.63
N GLU A 191 -3.80 11.75 -13.39
CA GLU A 191 -4.88 10.84 -13.01
C GLU A 191 -4.69 10.27 -11.60
N ILE A 192 -5.70 10.45 -10.77
CA ILE A 192 -5.71 9.94 -9.39
C ILE A 192 -6.09 8.46 -9.41
N LYS A 193 -5.18 7.64 -8.89
CA LYS A 193 -5.34 6.18 -8.82
C LYS A 193 -5.18 5.68 -7.39
N PRO A 194 -5.90 4.62 -7.01
CA PRO A 194 -5.64 3.95 -5.75
C PRO A 194 -4.28 3.25 -5.77
N SER A 195 -3.62 3.14 -4.60
CA SER A 195 -2.36 2.40 -4.47
C SER A 195 -2.27 1.76 -3.08
N LEU A 196 -1.56 0.65 -2.97
CA LEU A 196 -1.50 -0.18 -1.76
C LEU A 196 -2.90 -0.61 -1.31
N MET A 197 -3.60 -1.35 -2.18
CA MET A 197 -4.98 -1.78 -1.92
C MET A 197 -5.16 -3.28 -2.16
N PRO A 198 -6.19 -3.87 -1.55
CA PRO A 198 -6.59 -5.24 -1.86
C PRO A 198 -7.04 -5.37 -3.32
N ILE A 199 -6.90 -6.58 -3.85
CA ILE A 199 -7.22 -6.92 -5.24
C ILE A 199 -8.46 -7.81 -5.26
N VAL A 200 -9.36 -7.54 -6.21
CA VAL A 200 -10.64 -8.23 -6.36
C VAL A 200 -10.47 -9.42 -7.31
N ALA A 201 -10.88 -10.60 -6.85
CA ALA A 201 -10.93 -11.80 -7.67
C ALA A 201 -12.15 -11.77 -8.60
N ASN A 202 -12.02 -12.41 -9.75
CA ASN A 202 -13.06 -12.48 -10.75
C ASN A 202 -14.33 -13.21 -10.23
N GLU A 203 -15.50 -12.59 -10.44
CA GLU A 203 -16.82 -13.17 -10.12
C GLU A 203 -17.64 -13.56 -11.35
N ASN A 204 -17.18 -13.19 -12.56
CA ASN A 204 -17.86 -13.47 -13.79
C ASN A 204 -17.34 -14.78 -14.43
N SER A 205 -18.12 -15.84 -14.32
CA SER A 205 -17.74 -17.14 -14.87
C SER A 205 -17.49 -17.14 -16.39
N ALA A 206 -18.11 -16.20 -17.13
CA ALA A 206 -17.92 -16.11 -18.58
C ALA A 206 -16.51 -15.65 -19.00
N ILE A 207 -15.79 -14.94 -18.12
CA ILE A 207 -14.42 -14.50 -18.37
C ILE A 207 -13.39 -15.26 -17.54
N GLU A 208 -13.79 -16.29 -16.80
CA GLU A 208 -12.87 -17.13 -16.04
C GLU A 208 -11.95 -17.90 -16.99
N LYS A 209 -10.64 -17.77 -16.78
CA LYS A 209 -9.61 -18.39 -17.64
C LYS A 209 -8.95 -19.60 -17.02
N ILE A 210 -9.29 -19.90 -15.78
CA ILE A 210 -8.72 -20.99 -15.00
C ILE A 210 -9.78 -22.08 -14.86
N ASN A 211 -9.37 -23.34 -15.00
CA ASN A 211 -10.24 -24.44 -14.60
C ASN A 211 -10.26 -24.52 -13.08
N LEU A 212 -11.41 -24.19 -12.51
CA LEU A 212 -11.65 -24.15 -11.06
C LEU A 212 -12.48 -25.34 -10.55
N GLU A 213 -12.69 -26.34 -11.41
CA GLU A 213 -13.45 -27.57 -11.09
C GLU A 213 -14.82 -27.22 -10.42
N ASN A 214 -14.94 -27.38 -9.11
CA ASN A 214 -16.16 -27.19 -8.36
C ASN A 214 -16.49 -25.73 -8.00
N TYR A 215 -15.61 -24.77 -8.31
CA TYR A 215 -15.84 -23.34 -8.05
C TYR A 215 -16.34 -22.65 -9.32
N LYS A 216 -17.38 -21.85 -9.21
CA LYS A 216 -17.95 -21.11 -10.35
C LYS A 216 -16.99 -20.05 -10.89
N ASN A 217 -16.19 -19.45 -10.01
CA ASN A 217 -15.24 -18.38 -10.33
C ASN A 217 -14.18 -18.21 -9.22
N SER A 218 -13.17 -17.43 -9.52
CA SER A 218 -12.05 -17.15 -8.60
C SER A 218 -12.49 -16.47 -7.30
N LYS A 219 -13.56 -15.66 -7.31
CA LYS A 219 -14.10 -15.02 -6.09
C LYS A 219 -14.69 -16.05 -5.13
N GLU A 220 -15.40 -17.04 -5.65
CA GLU A 220 -15.94 -18.14 -4.83
C GLU A 220 -14.83 -18.96 -4.18
N LEU A 221 -13.78 -19.27 -4.94
CA LEU A 221 -12.57 -19.92 -4.40
C LEU A 221 -11.93 -19.07 -3.29
N CYS A 222 -11.73 -17.76 -3.49
CA CYS A 222 -11.18 -16.88 -2.46
C CYS A 222 -12.06 -16.82 -1.22
N LYS A 223 -13.39 -16.79 -1.39
CA LYS A 223 -14.36 -16.78 -0.29
C LYS A 223 -14.27 -18.04 0.57
N SER A 224 -14.06 -19.22 -0.03
CA SER A 224 -13.86 -20.47 0.71
C SER A 224 -12.59 -20.45 1.58
N LEU A 225 -11.59 -19.67 1.15
CA LEU A 225 -10.31 -19.49 1.83
C LEU A 225 -10.28 -18.25 2.76
N GLN A 226 -11.39 -17.53 2.92
CA GLN A 226 -11.43 -16.27 3.68
C GLN A 226 -10.78 -16.41 5.06
N GLY A 227 -9.89 -15.47 5.40
CA GLY A 227 -9.15 -15.42 6.66
C GLY A 227 -7.89 -16.28 6.69
N LEU A 228 -7.61 -17.08 5.65
CA LEU A 228 -6.36 -17.80 5.55
C LEU A 228 -5.22 -16.83 5.16
N SER A 229 -4.21 -16.75 6.03
CA SER A 229 -2.95 -16.05 5.76
C SER A 229 -1.86 -17.05 5.37
N LEU A 230 -1.16 -16.77 4.28
CA LEU A 230 0.00 -17.53 3.81
C LEU A 230 1.25 -16.68 4.01
N LYS A 231 2.20 -17.16 4.83
CA LYS A 231 3.36 -16.35 5.29
C LYS A 231 4.55 -16.38 4.33
N ASN A 232 4.74 -17.47 3.59
CA ASN A 232 5.94 -17.71 2.77
C ASN A 232 5.52 -18.26 1.41
N VAL A 233 4.92 -17.42 0.60
CA VAL A 233 4.54 -17.75 -0.78
C VAL A 233 5.24 -16.84 -1.76
N LYS A 234 5.54 -17.34 -2.94
CA LYS A 234 5.90 -16.51 -4.07
C LYS A 234 4.63 -16.24 -4.88
N ILE A 235 4.40 -14.98 -5.19
CA ILE A 235 3.26 -14.55 -6.00
C ILE A 235 3.78 -13.98 -7.32
N GLN A 236 3.00 -14.15 -8.38
CA GLN A 236 3.33 -13.64 -9.71
C GLN A 236 2.04 -13.21 -10.42
N PHE A 237 1.97 -11.95 -10.81
CA PHE A 237 0.89 -11.43 -11.66
C PHE A 237 1.30 -11.50 -13.13
N GLU A 238 0.44 -12.07 -13.95
CA GLU A 238 0.71 -12.33 -15.36
C GLU A 238 -0.39 -11.78 -16.27
N ASP A 239 0.00 -11.10 -17.33
CA ASP A 239 -0.84 -10.82 -18.50
C ASP A 239 -0.77 -12.05 -19.41
N ILE A 240 -1.83 -12.86 -19.37
CA ILE A 240 -1.88 -14.14 -20.13
C ILE A 240 -2.03 -13.93 -21.63
N GLU A 241 -2.48 -12.76 -22.08
CA GLU A 241 -2.55 -12.46 -23.52
C GLU A 241 -1.16 -12.30 -24.12
N LYS A 242 -0.23 -11.72 -23.36
CA LYS A 242 1.15 -11.49 -23.80
C LYS A 242 2.14 -12.50 -23.24
N ASN A 243 1.66 -13.41 -22.39
CA ASN A 243 2.51 -14.34 -21.62
C ASN A 243 3.63 -13.59 -20.90
N LYS A 244 3.26 -12.48 -20.21
CA LYS A 244 4.21 -11.56 -19.58
C LYS A 244 3.96 -11.41 -18.09
N VAL A 245 5.00 -11.65 -17.30
CA VAL A 245 5.01 -11.30 -15.88
C VAL A 245 4.98 -9.77 -15.73
N ILE A 246 3.98 -9.28 -15.02
CA ILE A 246 3.82 -7.86 -14.70
C ILE A 246 4.61 -7.51 -13.44
N TYR A 247 4.48 -8.37 -12.43
CA TYR A 247 5.13 -8.20 -11.12
C TYR A 247 5.19 -9.52 -10.38
N ASP A 248 6.25 -9.76 -9.64
CA ASP A 248 6.37 -10.88 -8.71
C ASP A 248 6.94 -10.41 -7.37
N ASP A 249 6.60 -11.13 -6.30
CA ASP A 249 7.04 -10.84 -4.94
C ASP A 249 7.04 -12.10 -4.08
N PHE A 250 7.71 -12.05 -2.94
CA PHE A 250 7.76 -13.12 -1.96
C PHE A 250 7.39 -12.63 -0.56
N GLY A 251 6.44 -13.29 0.09
CA GLY A 251 6.09 -12.90 1.45
C GLY A 251 4.73 -13.38 1.92
N GLU A 252 4.00 -12.50 2.59
CA GLU A 252 2.71 -12.79 3.21
C GLU A 252 1.55 -12.26 2.39
N MET A 253 0.53 -13.11 2.20
CA MET A 253 -0.75 -12.74 1.62
C MET A 253 -1.93 -13.25 2.46
N LEU A 254 -3.10 -12.69 2.23
CA LEU A 254 -4.34 -13.02 2.93
C LEU A 254 -5.49 -13.20 1.93
N PHE A 255 -6.27 -14.27 2.07
CA PHE A 255 -7.53 -14.44 1.36
C PHE A 255 -8.67 -13.70 2.07
N THR A 256 -9.53 -13.05 1.28
CA THR A 256 -10.71 -12.30 1.75
C THR A 256 -11.96 -12.79 0.99
N HIS A 257 -13.14 -12.37 1.45
CA HIS A 257 -14.40 -12.72 0.79
C HIS A 257 -14.56 -12.14 -0.63
N PHE A 258 -13.79 -11.12 -0.99
CA PHE A 258 -13.83 -10.49 -2.31
C PHE A 258 -12.61 -10.81 -3.18
N GLY A 259 -11.58 -11.46 -2.64
CA GLY A 259 -10.33 -11.73 -3.34
C GLY A 259 -9.15 -11.84 -2.39
N ILE A 260 -8.14 -11.02 -2.56
CA ILE A 260 -6.85 -11.15 -1.89
C ILE A 260 -6.33 -9.82 -1.32
N SER A 261 -5.56 -9.91 -0.25
CA SER A 261 -4.92 -8.81 0.47
C SER A 261 -3.59 -9.27 1.10
N GLY A 262 -3.07 -8.50 2.02
CA GLY A 262 -1.81 -8.79 2.71
C GLY A 262 -0.64 -8.01 2.12
N PRO A 263 0.51 -7.99 2.80
CA PRO A 263 1.63 -7.10 2.45
C PRO A 263 2.10 -7.20 1.00
N THR A 264 2.33 -8.42 0.49
CA THR A 264 2.77 -8.62 -0.90
C THR A 264 1.71 -8.17 -1.92
N ILE A 265 0.43 -8.44 -1.65
CA ILE A 265 -0.67 -8.05 -2.55
C ILE A 265 -0.85 -6.53 -2.58
N LEU A 266 -0.75 -5.86 -1.42
CA LEU A 266 -0.81 -4.41 -1.35
C LEU A 266 0.35 -3.78 -2.14
N SER A 267 1.57 -4.27 -1.97
CA SER A 267 2.74 -3.81 -2.75
C SER A 267 2.53 -4.05 -4.24
N SER A 268 2.09 -5.26 -4.63
CA SER A 268 1.82 -5.61 -6.03
C SER A 268 0.82 -4.67 -6.68
N SER A 269 -0.24 -4.28 -5.96
CA SER A 269 -1.28 -3.39 -6.50
C SER A 269 -0.71 -2.05 -6.98
N ALA A 270 0.32 -1.54 -6.31
CA ALA A 270 1.00 -0.30 -6.69
C ALA A 270 1.75 -0.40 -8.02
N HIS A 271 2.21 -1.59 -8.39
CA HIS A 271 2.87 -1.86 -9.67
C HIS A 271 1.86 -2.18 -10.76
N ILE A 272 0.90 -3.06 -10.48
CA ILE A 272 -0.07 -3.54 -11.45
C ILE A 272 -0.96 -2.41 -11.98
N ILE A 273 -1.40 -1.47 -11.13
CA ILE A 273 -2.24 -0.33 -11.52
C ILE A 273 -1.58 0.57 -12.56
N ARG A 274 -0.26 0.50 -12.70
CA ARG A 274 0.54 1.26 -13.68
C ARG A 274 0.77 0.50 -14.99
N TYR A 275 0.35 -0.76 -15.06
CA TYR A 275 0.50 -1.55 -16.29
C TYR A 275 -0.41 -1.01 -17.40
N LYS A 276 0.10 -0.97 -18.64
CA LYS A 276 -0.63 -0.42 -19.78
C LYS A 276 -1.93 -1.19 -20.02
N ASN A 277 -3.04 -0.49 -20.20
CA ASN A 277 -4.37 -1.03 -20.47
C ASN A 277 -4.89 -1.97 -19.37
N ILE A 278 -4.41 -1.82 -18.13
CA ILE A 278 -4.74 -2.74 -17.03
C ILE A 278 -6.25 -2.88 -16.82
N ASN A 279 -7.02 -1.80 -16.89
CA ASN A 279 -8.47 -1.81 -16.66
C ASN A 279 -9.22 -2.66 -17.70
N GLU A 280 -8.78 -2.67 -18.95
CA GLU A 280 -9.36 -3.50 -20.02
C GLU A 280 -9.01 -4.97 -19.81
N LEU A 281 -7.74 -5.26 -19.51
CA LEU A 281 -7.26 -6.62 -19.25
C LEU A 281 -7.98 -7.26 -18.05
N LEU A 282 -8.21 -6.50 -16.99
CA LEU A 282 -8.96 -6.93 -15.81
C LEU A 282 -10.42 -7.27 -16.17
N LYS A 283 -11.10 -6.40 -16.94
CA LYS A 283 -12.48 -6.64 -17.40
C LYS A 283 -12.61 -7.87 -18.28
N GLN A 284 -11.55 -8.26 -18.98
CA GLN A 284 -11.50 -9.43 -19.86
C GLN A 284 -10.99 -10.71 -19.18
N GLY A 285 -10.68 -10.66 -17.87
CA GLY A 285 -10.11 -11.79 -17.12
C GLY A 285 -8.70 -12.19 -17.58
N LYS A 286 -7.94 -11.28 -18.19
CA LYS A 286 -6.61 -11.57 -18.75
C LYS A 286 -5.47 -11.39 -17.75
N ILE A 287 -5.76 -11.01 -16.53
CA ILE A 287 -4.78 -10.91 -15.45
C ILE A 287 -4.98 -12.06 -14.47
N ILE A 288 -3.95 -12.87 -14.33
CA ILE A 288 -3.95 -14.01 -13.41
C ILE A 288 -2.87 -13.79 -12.34
N LEU A 289 -3.24 -14.09 -11.10
CA LEU A 289 -2.29 -14.30 -10.02
C LEU A 289 -1.95 -15.79 -9.96
N LYS A 290 -0.66 -16.13 -10.03
CA LYS A 290 -0.09 -17.44 -9.71
C LYS A 290 0.55 -17.38 -8.33
N ILE A 291 0.26 -18.36 -7.50
CA ILE A 291 0.79 -18.48 -6.13
C ILE A 291 1.58 -19.80 -6.07
N ASP A 292 2.88 -19.69 -5.83
CA ASP A 292 3.70 -20.84 -5.45
C ASP A 292 3.58 -21.04 -3.93
N LEU A 293 2.88 -22.10 -3.53
CA LEU A 293 2.64 -22.44 -2.13
C LEU A 293 3.88 -23.05 -1.45
N LYS A 294 4.89 -23.47 -2.21
CA LYS A 294 6.12 -24.14 -1.74
C LYS A 294 7.38 -23.57 -2.42
N PRO A 295 7.62 -22.24 -2.33
CA PRO A 295 8.69 -21.58 -3.11
C PRO A 295 10.11 -22.01 -2.72
N ALA A 296 10.30 -22.55 -1.52
CA ALA A 296 11.59 -23.10 -1.08
C ALA A 296 12.00 -24.43 -1.75
N LEU A 297 11.05 -25.10 -2.43
CA LEU A 297 11.27 -26.38 -3.07
C LEU A 297 11.21 -26.24 -4.59
N SER A 298 12.23 -26.76 -5.31
CA SER A 298 12.10 -26.95 -6.76
C SER A 298 11.04 -28.01 -7.07
N ASN A 299 10.63 -28.12 -8.34
CA ASN A 299 9.64 -29.12 -8.76
C ASN A 299 10.10 -30.55 -8.40
N GLU A 300 11.37 -30.85 -8.62
CA GLU A 300 11.96 -32.16 -8.32
C GLU A 300 11.95 -32.45 -6.80
N LYS A 301 12.37 -31.48 -5.99
CA LYS A 301 12.37 -31.60 -4.52
C LYS A 301 10.96 -31.70 -3.97
N LEU A 302 9.99 -31.00 -4.56
CA LEU A 302 8.59 -31.07 -4.15
C LEU A 302 7.99 -32.43 -4.53
N ASP A 303 8.30 -32.97 -5.71
CA ASP A 303 7.85 -34.30 -6.11
C ASP A 303 8.37 -35.40 -5.16
N LEU A 304 9.66 -35.36 -4.81
CA LEU A 304 10.26 -36.24 -3.82
C LEU A 304 9.61 -36.10 -2.44
N ARG A 305 9.25 -34.89 -2.04
CA ARG A 305 8.53 -34.62 -0.78
C ARG A 305 7.14 -35.25 -0.83
N ILE A 306 6.38 -35.07 -1.90
CA ILE A 306 5.05 -35.66 -2.06
C ILE A 306 5.14 -37.21 -2.02
N LEU A 307 6.09 -37.80 -2.75
CA LEU A 307 6.31 -39.27 -2.72
C LEU A 307 6.59 -39.76 -1.31
N ARG A 308 7.47 -39.11 -0.57
CA ARG A 308 7.79 -39.47 0.82
C ARG A 308 6.57 -39.38 1.73
N ASP A 309 5.79 -38.32 1.61
CA ASP A 309 4.60 -38.10 2.43
C ASP A 309 3.51 -39.13 2.07
N PHE A 310 3.36 -39.44 0.79
CA PHE A 310 2.45 -40.49 0.30
C PHE A 310 2.85 -41.91 0.75
N GLU A 311 4.14 -42.23 0.83
CA GLU A 311 4.57 -43.54 1.37
C GLU A 311 4.23 -43.71 2.84
N LYS A 312 4.36 -42.65 3.64
CA LYS A 312 3.92 -42.63 5.05
C LYS A 312 2.41 -42.84 5.18
N GLU A 313 1.64 -42.26 4.28
CA GLU A 313 0.18 -42.17 4.34
C GLU A 313 -0.53 -43.12 3.38
N LYS A 314 0.18 -44.15 2.84
CA LYS A 314 -0.26 -44.99 1.73
C LYS A 314 -1.62 -45.65 1.88
N ASN A 315 -2.05 -45.92 3.11
CA ASN A 315 -3.33 -46.54 3.40
C ASN A 315 -4.47 -45.56 3.64
N LYS A 316 -4.17 -44.27 3.77
CA LYS A 316 -5.18 -43.22 3.98
C LYS A 316 -5.86 -42.84 2.66
N LEU A 317 -7.03 -42.23 2.79
CA LEU A 317 -7.70 -41.57 1.67
C LEU A 317 -6.96 -40.26 1.33
N PHE A 318 -6.91 -39.88 0.07
CA PHE A 318 -6.20 -38.69 -0.39
C PHE A 318 -6.59 -37.42 0.38
N ARG A 319 -7.89 -37.23 0.66
CA ARG A 319 -8.38 -36.08 1.47
C ARG A 319 -7.76 -35.98 2.86
N ASN A 320 -7.24 -37.06 3.42
CA ASN A 320 -6.66 -37.12 4.77
C ASN A 320 -5.12 -37.23 4.76
N SER A 321 -4.48 -36.96 3.63
CA SER A 321 -3.04 -37.15 3.45
C SER A 321 -2.22 -35.88 3.24
N LEU A 322 -2.87 -34.70 3.25
CA LEU A 322 -2.25 -33.43 2.92
C LEU A 322 -1.97 -32.51 4.13
N ASP A 323 -2.27 -32.97 5.34
CA ASP A 323 -2.16 -32.14 6.58
C ASP A 323 -0.72 -31.66 6.86
N GLU A 324 0.30 -32.48 6.57
CA GLU A 324 1.71 -32.07 6.71
C GLU A 324 2.19 -31.14 5.55
N LEU A 325 1.44 -31.10 4.46
CA LEU A 325 1.80 -30.36 3.26
C LEU A 325 1.11 -29.01 3.18
N LEU A 326 -0.13 -28.88 3.65
CA LEU A 326 -0.99 -27.71 3.47
C LEU A 326 -1.66 -27.28 4.78
N PRO A 327 -1.93 -25.98 4.95
CA PRO A 327 -2.89 -25.51 5.96
C PRO A 327 -4.28 -26.13 5.72
N GLN A 328 -4.98 -26.47 6.80
CA GLN A 328 -6.29 -27.15 6.77
C GLN A 328 -7.27 -26.55 5.75
N LYS A 329 -7.40 -25.23 5.70
CA LYS A 329 -8.31 -24.54 4.76
C LYS A 329 -7.94 -24.70 3.29
N LEU A 330 -6.67 -25.01 2.96
CA LEU A 330 -6.23 -25.22 1.58
C LEU A 330 -6.45 -26.63 1.08
N ILE A 331 -6.65 -27.62 1.97
CA ILE A 331 -6.71 -29.04 1.60
C ILE A 331 -7.83 -29.29 0.61
N ASP A 332 -9.08 -28.96 0.96
CA ASP A 332 -10.23 -29.16 0.08
C ASP A 332 -10.12 -28.43 -1.26
N PRO A 333 -9.77 -27.11 -1.30
CA PRO A 333 -9.54 -26.43 -2.57
C PRO A 333 -8.47 -27.09 -3.45
N VAL A 334 -7.34 -27.49 -2.88
CA VAL A 334 -6.26 -28.14 -3.64
C VAL A 334 -6.68 -29.51 -4.15
N ILE A 335 -7.42 -30.30 -3.36
CA ILE A 335 -7.99 -31.58 -3.79
C ILE A 335 -8.91 -31.37 -5.00
N HIS A 336 -9.86 -30.43 -4.90
CA HIS A 336 -10.78 -30.12 -5.99
C HIS A 336 -10.06 -29.69 -7.25
N LEU A 337 -9.13 -28.72 -7.14
CA LEU A 337 -8.37 -28.22 -8.29
C LEU A 337 -7.42 -29.26 -8.90
N SER A 338 -6.99 -30.27 -8.12
CA SER A 338 -6.14 -31.36 -8.63
C SER A 338 -6.90 -32.36 -9.50
N GLY A 339 -8.24 -32.38 -9.41
CA GLY A 339 -9.08 -33.37 -10.10
C GLY A 339 -8.90 -34.80 -9.58
N ILE A 340 -8.18 -34.99 -8.47
CA ILE A 340 -7.96 -36.32 -7.88
C ILE A 340 -9.16 -36.67 -7.00
N ASN A 341 -9.70 -37.89 -7.15
CA ASN A 341 -10.81 -38.36 -6.32
C ASN A 341 -10.40 -38.33 -4.83
N PRO A 342 -11.08 -37.56 -3.96
CA PRO A 342 -10.77 -37.43 -2.53
C PRO A 342 -10.84 -38.75 -1.76
N ASN A 343 -11.63 -39.71 -2.25
CA ASN A 343 -11.82 -41.04 -1.62
C ASN A 343 -10.84 -42.11 -2.16
N LYS A 344 -9.96 -41.74 -3.10
CA LYS A 344 -8.94 -42.62 -3.61
C LYS A 344 -7.87 -42.88 -2.55
N LYS A 345 -7.38 -44.11 -2.42
CA LYS A 345 -6.25 -44.40 -1.52
C LYS A 345 -4.97 -43.79 -2.08
N VAL A 346 -4.11 -43.30 -1.20
CA VAL A 346 -2.87 -42.61 -1.56
C VAL A 346 -1.95 -43.50 -2.43
N ASN A 347 -1.87 -44.80 -2.13
CA ASN A 347 -1.09 -45.77 -2.91
C ASN A 347 -1.64 -46.04 -4.33
N GLU A 348 -2.86 -45.62 -4.63
CA GLU A 348 -3.49 -45.77 -5.95
C GLU A 348 -3.31 -44.50 -6.81
N ILE A 349 -2.73 -43.41 -6.25
CA ILE A 349 -2.50 -42.17 -6.99
C ILE A 349 -1.43 -42.40 -8.06
N SER A 350 -1.81 -42.16 -9.30
CA SER A 350 -0.89 -42.30 -10.43
C SER A 350 0.15 -41.19 -10.48
N LYS A 351 1.24 -41.42 -11.23
CA LYS A 351 2.24 -40.37 -11.48
C LYS A 351 1.62 -39.13 -12.13
N LYS A 352 0.65 -39.30 -13.04
CA LYS A 352 -0.03 -38.19 -13.72
C LYS A 352 -0.80 -37.34 -12.72
N GLU A 353 -1.57 -37.93 -11.81
CA GLU A 353 -2.33 -37.26 -10.78
C GLU A 353 -1.38 -36.54 -9.80
N ARG A 354 -0.29 -37.18 -9.37
CA ARG A 354 0.73 -36.59 -8.52
C ARG A 354 1.36 -35.34 -9.16
N MET A 355 1.67 -35.42 -10.48
CA MET A 355 2.20 -34.24 -11.20
C MET A 355 1.17 -33.11 -11.33
N GLN A 356 -0.12 -33.44 -11.41
CA GLN A 356 -1.18 -32.44 -11.37
C GLN A 356 -1.25 -31.77 -10.00
N LEU A 357 -1.17 -32.52 -8.91
CA LEU A 357 -1.07 -31.97 -7.55
C LEU A 357 0.14 -31.04 -7.40
N LEU A 358 1.32 -31.49 -7.87
CA LEU A 358 2.53 -30.69 -7.85
C LEU A 358 2.34 -29.37 -8.61
N LYS A 359 1.71 -29.39 -9.78
CA LYS A 359 1.41 -28.20 -10.57
C LYS A 359 0.54 -27.22 -9.77
N ILE A 360 -0.53 -27.70 -9.13
CA ILE A 360 -1.40 -26.83 -8.30
C ILE A 360 -0.63 -26.23 -7.11
N LEU A 361 0.26 -26.99 -6.48
CA LEU A 361 1.08 -26.49 -5.38
C LEU A 361 2.07 -25.41 -5.81
N LYS A 362 2.55 -25.47 -7.05
CA LYS A 362 3.49 -24.49 -7.64
C LYS A 362 2.78 -23.33 -8.33
N GLU A 363 1.58 -23.53 -8.84
CA GLU A 363 0.79 -22.57 -9.61
C GLU A 363 -0.67 -22.58 -9.17
N PHE A 364 -0.93 -22.20 -7.92
CA PHE A 364 -2.30 -21.97 -7.45
C PHE A 364 -2.80 -20.66 -8.04
N CYS A 365 -3.74 -20.74 -8.98
CA CYS A 365 -4.12 -19.61 -9.81
C CYS A 365 -5.43 -18.94 -9.36
N ILE A 366 -5.52 -17.60 -9.56
CA ILE A 366 -6.70 -16.78 -9.31
C ILE A 366 -6.81 -15.77 -10.45
N THR A 367 -7.98 -15.72 -11.12
CA THR A 367 -8.27 -14.66 -12.11
C THR A 367 -8.63 -13.37 -11.37
N ILE A 368 -8.04 -12.25 -11.79
CA ILE A 368 -8.22 -10.95 -11.18
C ILE A 368 -9.14 -10.10 -12.07
N SER A 369 -10.11 -9.40 -11.46
CA SER A 369 -11.08 -8.54 -12.17
C SER A 369 -11.00 -7.07 -11.82
N GLY A 370 -10.29 -6.69 -10.75
CA GLY A 370 -10.25 -5.28 -10.35
C GLY A 370 -9.52 -4.99 -9.06
N PHE A 371 -9.68 -3.75 -8.65
CA PHE A 371 -9.15 -3.20 -7.41
C PHE A 371 -10.29 -2.70 -6.54
N ARG A 372 -10.07 -2.59 -5.24
CA ARG A 372 -11.01 -1.91 -4.34
C ARG A 372 -11.05 -0.40 -4.63
N PRO A 373 -12.14 0.32 -4.25
CA PRO A 373 -12.26 1.76 -4.47
C PRO A 373 -11.11 2.59 -3.89
N VAL A 374 -10.87 3.79 -4.45
CA VAL A 374 -9.77 4.67 -4.05
C VAL A 374 -9.87 5.12 -2.59
N GLU A 375 -11.09 5.20 -2.08
CA GLU A 375 -11.40 5.56 -0.68
C GLU A 375 -10.86 4.53 0.31
N GLU A 376 -10.74 3.26 -0.10
CA GLU A 376 -10.22 2.15 0.71
C GLU A 376 -8.70 1.92 0.50
N ALA A 377 -8.09 2.58 -0.46
CA ALA A 377 -6.65 2.47 -0.71
C ALA A 377 -5.85 3.06 0.47
N ILE A 378 -4.73 2.44 0.82
CA ILE A 378 -3.86 2.97 1.88
C ILE A 378 -3.30 4.32 1.46
N ILE A 379 -2.88 4.46 0.20
CA ILE A 379 -2.37 5.70 -0.36
C ILE A 379 -3.00 5.99 -1.74
N THR A 380 -2.87 7.25 -2.15
CA THR A 380 -3.25 7.74 -3.48
C THR A 380 -2.01 7.82 -4.36
N ALA A 381 -2.07 7.33 -5.58
CA ALA A 381 -1.10 7.59 -6.65
C ALA A 381 -1.64 8.67 -7.60
N GLY A 382 -0.75 9.35 -8.31
CA GLY A 382 -1.09 10.55 -9.06
C GLY A 382 -1.08 11.80 -8.18
N GLY A 383 -1.53 12.93 -8.71
CA GLY A 383 -1.52 14.23 -8.06
C GLY A 383 -0.86 15.29 -8.92
N ILE A 384 -0.23 16.30 -8.31
CA ILE A 384 0.45 17.38 -9.02
C ILE A 384 1.53 16.80 -9.93
N ASN A 385 1.59 17.27 -11.17
CA ASN A 385 2.58 16.84 -12.14
C ASN A 385 3.99 17.22 -11.65
N ILE A 386 4.85 16.22 -11.41
CA ILE A 386 6.19 16.43 -10.89
C ILE A 386 7.11 17.27 -11.79
N LYS A 387 6.80 17.39 -13.10
CA LYS A 387 7.54 18.27 -14.03
C LYS A 387 7.38 19.74 -13.66
N GLU A 388 6.31 20.10 -12.97
CA GLU A 388 5.99 21.43 -12.51
C GLU A 388 6.54 21.76 -11.12
N ILE A 389 7.22 20.80 -10.50
CA ILE A 389 7.85 20.93 -9.17
C ILE A 389 9.37 20.82 -9.32
N ASN A 390 10.10 21.63 -8.58
CA ASN A 390 11.55 21.54 -8.52
C ASN A 390 11.94 20.35 -7.61
N PRO A 391 12.64 19.32 -8.12
CA PRO A 391 12.97 18.13 -7.32
C PRO A 391 14.00 18.39 -6.21
N LYS A 392 14.72 19.51 -6.26
CA LYS A 392 15.72 19.86 -5.23
C LYS A 392 15.13 20.61 -4.05
N THR A 393 14.15 21.50 -4.32
CA THR A 393 13.57 22.39 -3.31
C THR A 393 12.12 22.05 -2.97
N MET A 394 11.46 21.22 -3.80
CA MET A 394 10.01 20.93 -3.77
C MET A 394 9.13 22.15 -4.02
N GLU A 395 9.68 23.26 -4.48
CA GLU A 395 8.93 24.46 -4.86
C GLU A 395 8.20 24.29 -6.19
N SER A 396 7.05 24.93 -6.27
CA SER A 396 6.32 25.12 -7.53
C SER A 396 7.18 25.91 -8.55
N LYS A 397 7.16 25.46 -9.80
CA LYS A 397 7.75 26.22 -10.92
C LYS A 397 6.77 27.23 -11.53
N ILE A 398 5.50 27.21 -11.09
CA ILE A 398 4.40 28.03 -11.62
C ILE A 398 4.11 29.20 -10.70
N VAL A 399 4.11 28.96 -9.37
CA VAL A 399 3.81 29.97 -8.35
C VAL A 399 4.99 30.10 -7.42
N GLN A 400 5.56 31.28 -7.35
CA GLN A 400 6.65 31.59 -6.43
C GLN A 400 6.16 31.55 -4.99
N GLY A 401 6.91 30.90 -4.11
CA GLY A 401 6.58 30.81 -2.70
C GLY A 401 5.63 29.66 -2.32
N LEU A 402 5.23 28.84 -3.30
CA LEU A 402 4.45 27.63 -3.05
C LEU A 402 5.37 26.41 -3.10
#